data_447bca2f4978eee7e8764ba4a9ee6313
#
_entry.id   447bca2f4978eee7e8764ba4a9ee6313
#
_cell.length_a   1.000
_cell.length_b   1.000
_cell.length_c   1.000
_cell.angle_alpha   90.00
_cell.angle_beta   90.00
_cell.angle_gamma   90.00
#
_symmetry.space_group_name_H-M   'P 1'
#
loop_
_entity.id
_entity.type
_entity.pdbx_description
1 polymer ?
#
loop_
_entity_poly.entity_id
_entity_poly.type
_entity_poly.pdbx_seq_one_letter_code
_entity_poly.pdbx_strand_id
1 'polypeptide(L)'
;MKQVQDAYIVAATRTPIGRSGRGFFRNTRPDELLVAAIKSAMLQVPTLDPKAIEDAIIGCSFPEGEQGINIARIATGLAFANPVGGVTVNRFCASGVTAIQMAADRIRVGEADVMIAGGAESMSMVPMGGNKPSFNPEVFARDENVGIAYGMGLTAEKVATQWKVSREDQDA
;
A
#
# COMPACT_ATOMS: atom_id res chain seq x y z
N MET A 1 5.68 -10.93 -31.76
CA MET A 1 5.39 -9.93 -30.70
C MET A 1 4.48 -10.60 -29.69
N LYS A 2 4.76 -10.54 -28.38
CA LYS A 2 3.80 -10.96 -27.37
C LYS A 2 2.60 -10.01 -27.43
N GLN A 3 1.42 -10.53 -27.66
CA GLN A 3 0.20 -9.75 -27.60
C GLN A 3 -0.09 -9.47 -26.12
N VAL A 4 -0.12 -8.20 -25.75
CA VAL A 4 -0.43 -7.74 -24.40
C VAL A 4 -1.86 -7.24 -24.41
N GLN A 5 -2.71 -7.74 -23.50
CA GLN A 5 -4.09 -7.27 -23.38
C GLN A 5 -4.18 -6.05 -22.45
N ASP A 6 -5.28 -5.33 -22.50
CA ASP A 6 -5.54 -4.22 -21.61
C ASP A 6 -6.01 -4.72 -20.22
N ALA A 7 -5.61 -4.00 -19.18
CA ALA A 7 -6.12 -4.18 -17.84
C ALA A 7 -7.00 -2.98 -17.47
N TYR A 8 -8.20 -3.24 -16.96
CA TYR A 8 -9.18 -2.22 -16.63
C TYR A 8 -9.43 -2.14 -15.13
N ILE A 9 -9.58 -0.93 -14.62
CA ILE A 9 -10.06 -0.69 -13.24
C ILE A 9 -11.60 -0.66 -13.31
N VAL A 10 -12.24 -1.67 -12.74
CA VAL A 10 -13.72 -1.81 -12.77
C VAL A 10 -14.40 -1.39 -11.48
N ALA A 11 -13.63 -1.28 -10.39
CA ALA A 11 -14.07 -0.78 -9.10
C ALA A 11 -12.94 -0.04 -8.41
N ALA A 12 -13.25 1.05 -7.73
CA ALA A 12 -12.29 1.80 -6.93
C ALA A 12 -12.98 2.42 -5.71
N THR A 13 -12.37 2.25 -4.54
CA THR A 13 -12.89 2.77 -3.29
C THR A 13 -11.78 2.95 -2.27
N ARG A 14 -12.08 3.69 -1.23
CA ARG A 14 -11.21 3.84 -0.05
C ARG A 14 -12.03 4.10 1.20
N THR A 15 -11.47 3.84 2.36
CA THR A 15 -11.98 4.36 3.63
C THR A 15 -11.66 5.85 3.76
N PRO A 16 -12.34 6.59 4.63
CA PRO A 16 -11.86 7.90 5.06
C PRO A 16 -10.45 7.79 5.65
N ILE A 17 -9.70 8.89 5.64
CA ILE A 17 -8.38 8.99 6.25
C ILE A 17 -8.52 9.57 7.66
N GLY A 18 -7.97 8.88 8.65
CA GLY A 18 -7.87 9.35 10.02
C GLY A 18 -6.47 9.87 10.35
N ARG A 19 -6.38 10.94 11.14
CA ARG A 19 -5.10 11.45 11.63
C ARG A 19 -4.43 10.41 12.53
N SER A 20 -3.16 10.12 12.29
CA SER A 20 -2.36 9.22 13.12
C SER A 20 -2.30 9.68 14.57
N GLY A 21 -2.42 8.74 15.50
CA GLY A 21 -2.35 8.94 16.95
C GLY A 21 -3.55 9.62 17.59
N ARG A 22 -4.32 10.44 16.85
CA ARG A 22 -5.44 11.25 17.39
C ARG A 22 -6.75 11.13 16.62
N GLY A 23 -6.70 10.55 15.42
CA GLY A 23 -7.88 10.46 14.54
C GLY A 23 -8.87 9.39 14.95
N PHE A 24 -9.99 9.37 14.24
CA PHE A 24 -11.10 8.44 14.49
C PHE A 24 -10.66 6.97 14.44
N PHE A 25 -9.78 6.63 13.49
CA PHE A 25 -9.32 5.26 13.25
C PHE A 25 -8.10 4.84 14.08
N ARG A 26 -7.66 5.64 15.07
CA ARG A 26 -6.43 5.34 15.83
C ARG A 26 -6.41 3.96 16.50
N ASN A 27 -7.60 3.43 16.83
CA ASN A 27 -7.78 2.13 17.48
C ASN A 27 -8.41 1.09 16.53
N THR A 28 -8.59 1.41 15.25
CA THR A 28 -9.13 0.47 14.25
C THR A 28 -7.98 -0.27 13.58
N ARG A 29 -8.05 -1.58 13.54
CA ARG A 29 -7.02 -2.40 12.92
C ARG A 29 -6.91 -2.13 11.42
N PRO A 30 -5.69 -2.06 10.87
CA PRO A 30 -5.49 -1.81 9.43
C PRO A 30 -6.04 -2.95 8.55
N ASP A 31 -6.02 -4.18 9.01
CA ASP A 31 -6.63 -5.31 8.30
C ASP A 31 -8.17 -5.18 8.23
N GLU A 32 -8.83 -4.66 9.27
CA GLU A 32 -10.28 -4.36 9.25
C GLU A 32 -10.61 -3.23 8.25
N LEU A 33 -9.80 -2.17 8.21
CA LEU A 33 -9.95 -1.09 7.23
C LEU A 33 -9.79 -1.63 5.80
N LEU A 34 -8.81 -2.49 5.59
CA LEU A 34 -8.58 -3.12 4.29
C LEU A 34 -9.75 -4.02 3.87
N VAL A 35 -10.26 -4.84 4.78
CA VAL A 35 -11.45 -5.68 4.55
C VAL A 35 -12.66 -4.84 4.18
N ALA A 36 -12.87 -3.71 4.88
CA ALA A 36 -13.97 -2.80 4.58
C ALA A 36 -13.84 -2.21 3.17
N ALA A 37 -12.63 -1.81 2.77
CA ALA A 37 -12.37 -1.31 1.42
C ALA A 37 -12.59 -2.41 0.35
N ILE A 38 -12.09 -3.63 0.57
CA ILE A 38 -12.30 -4.75 -0.35
C ILE A 38 -13.80 -5.03 -0.51
N LYS A 39 -14.54 -5.15 0.58
CA LYS A 39 -15.99 -5.39 0.53
C LYS A 39 -16.74 -4.26 -0.19
N SER A 40 -16.33 -3.01 0.04
CA SER A 40 -16.92 -1.86 -0.65
C SER A 40 -16.64 -1.87 -2.16
N ALA A 41 -15.44 -2.29 -2.58
CA ALA A 41 -15.14 -2.46 -4.00
C ALA A 41 -16.00 -3.56 -4.63
N MET A 42 -16.20 -4.69 -3.95
CA MET A 42 -17.05 -5.77 -4.41
C MET A 42 -18.51 -5.35 -4.61
N LEU A 43 -19.02 -4.42 -3.80
CA LEU A 43 -20.38 -3.88 -3.97
C LEU A 43 -20.55 -3.07 -5.27
N GLN A 44 -19.46 -2.57 -5.87
CA GLN A 44 -19.50 -1.85 -7.15
C GLN A 44 -19.60 -2.79 -8.35
N VAL A 45 -19.30 -4.09 -8.16
CA VAL A 45 -19.33 -5.13 -9.19
C VAL A 45 -20.16 -6.35 -8.73
N PRO A 46 -21.45 -6.16 -8.45
CA PRO A 46 -22.29 -7.16 -7.78
C PRO A 46 -22.47 -8.46 -8.58
N THR A 47 -22.17 -8.46 -9.85
CA THR A 47 -22.24 -9.64 -10.74
C THR A 47 -20.95 -10.46 -10.74
N LEU A 48 -19.86 -9.97 -10.13
CA LEU A 48 -18.60 -10.70 -10.05
C LEU A 48 -18.71 -11.84 -9.02
N ASP A 49 -18.49 -13.07 -9.46
CA ASP A 49 -18.30 -14.19 -8.51
C ASP A 49 -16.96 -13.99 -7.77
N PRO A 50 -16.95 -13.90 -6.45
CA PRO A 50 -15.69 -13.80 -5.67
C PRO A 50 -14.70 -14.93 -5.95
N LYS A 51 -15.15 -16.08 -6.45
CA LYS A 51 -14.28 -17.20 -6.83
C LYS A 51 -13.43 -16.91 -8.07
N ALA A 52 -13.83 -15.93 -8.87
CA ALA A 52 -13.05 -15.50 -10.03
C ALA A 52 -11.84 -14.63 -9.63
N ILE A 53 -11.76 -14.16 -8.39
CA ILE A 53 -10.62 -13.39 -7.91
C ILE A 53 -9.45 -14.33 -7.64
N GLU A 54 -8.36 -14.14 -8.36
CA GLU A 54 -7.23 -15.05 -8.32
C GLU A 54 -6.22 -14.67 -7.23
N ASP A 55 -6.00 -13.36 -7.04
CA ASP A 55 -5.02 -12.89 -6.06
C ASP A 55 -5.29 -11.44 -5.63
N ALA A 56 -4.71 -11.03 -4.51
CA ALA A 56 -4.72 -9.67 -4.01
C ALA A 56 -3.29 -9.17 -3.76
N ILE A 57 -2.93 -8.05 -4.37
CA ILE A 57 -1.64 -7.40 -4.15
C ILE A 57 -1.86 -6.15 -3.32
N ILE A 58 -1.32 -6.12 -2.11
CA ILE A 58 -1.58 -5.06 -1.12
C ILE A 58 -0.28 -4.40 -0.70
N GLY A 59 -0.23 -3.09 -0.88
CA GLY A 59 0.86 -2.26 -0.39
C GLY A 59 0.77 -2.02 1.11
N CYS A 60 1.91 -2.15 1.80
CA CYS A 60 2.06 -1.79 3.21
C CYS A 60 3.50 -1.39 3.46
N SER A 61 3.71 -0.20 4.04
CA SER A 61 5.06 0.35 4.24
C SER A 61 5.79 -0.29 5.41
N PHE A 62 5.07 -0.64 6.47
CA PHE A 62 5.64 -1.26 7.66
C PHE A 62 4.82 -2.51 8.05
N PRO A 63 5.04 -3.64 7.35
CA PRO A 63 4.27 -4.87 7.54
C PRO A 63 4.67 -5.59 8.84
N GLU A 64 4.40 -4.97 9.96
CA GLU A 64 4.67 -5.42 11.33
C GLU A 64 3.40 -5.34 12.19
N GLY A 65 3.41 -5.95 13.37
CA GLY A 65 2.32 -5.89 14.33
C GLY A 65 0.97 -6.21 13.70
N GLU A 66 -0.01 -5.31 13.83
CA GLU A 66 -1.38 -5.45 13.33
C GLU A 66 -1.48 -5.46 11.80
N GLN A 67 -0.44 -5.06 11.10
CA GLN A 67 -0.33 -5.12 9.63
C GLN A 67 0.76 -6.08 9.16
N GLY A 68 1.23 -6.95 10.07
CA GLY A 68 2.24 -7.97 9.79
C GLY A 68 1.68 -9.27 9.22
N ILE A 69 2.54 -10.28 9.14
CA ILE A 69 2.21 -11.66 8.72
C ILE A 69 1.43 -11.69 7.40
N ASN A 70 1.82 -10.89 6.40
CA ASN A 70 1.13 -10.79 5.12
C ASN A 70 -0.32 -10.29 5.26
N ILE A 71 -0.47 -8.99 5.54
CA ILE A 71 -1.78 -8.33 5.69
C ILE A 71 -2.73 -8.58 4.50
N ALA A 72 -2.19 -8.74 3.28
CA ALA A 72 -2.98 -9.08 2.10
C ALA A 72 -3.72 -10.40 2.29
N ARG A 73 -3.00 -11.46 2.70
CA ARG A 73 -3.58 -12.78 2.91
C ARG A 73 -4.53 -12.82 4.11
N ILE A 74 -4.22 -12.06 5.17
CA ILE A 74 -5.15 -11.91 6.31
C ILE A 74 -6.46 -11.29 5.85
N ALA A 75 -6.38 -10.18 5.10
CA ALA A 75 -7.57 -9.47 4.64
C ALA A 75 -8.42 -10.29 3.66
N THR A 76 -7.80 -11.02 2.72
CA THR A 76 -8.54 -11.90 1.80
C THR A 76 -9.23 -13.03 2.54
N GLY A 77 -8.58 -13.62 3.55
CA GLY A 77 -9.19 -14.65 4.41
C GLY A 77 -10.36 -14.16 5.25
N LEU A 78 -10.38 -12.85 5.59
CA LEU A 78 -11.50 -12.23 6.31
C LEU A 78 -12.61 -11.71 5.39
N ALA A 79 -12.26 -11.35 4.15
CA ALA A 79 -13.20 -10.78 3.19
C ALA A 79 -14.00 -11.84 2.42
N PHE A 80 -13.39 -12.99 2.16
CA PHE A 80 -13.93 -14.03 1.28
C PHE A 80 -14.05 -15.40 1.97
N ALA A 81 -15.08 -16.15 1.60
CA ALA A 81 -15.26 -17.53 2.06
C ALA A 81 -14.37 -18.54 1.31
N ASN A 82 -13.84 -18.16 0.14
CA ASN A 82 -12.96 -18.98 -0.69
C ASN A 82 -11.50 -18.53 -0.56
N PRO A 83 -10.53 -19.39 -0.88
CA PRO A 83 -9.12 -19.09 -0.73
C PRO A 83 -8.62 -18.17 -1.87
N VAL A 84 -8.83 -16.86 -1.72
CA VAL A 84 -8.15 -15.86 -2.56
C VAL A 84 -6.73 -15.71 -2.05
N GLY A 85 -5.75 -15.74 -2.94
CA GLY A 85 -4.35 -15.48 -2.63
C GLY A 85 -4.13 -14.07 -2.08
N GLY A 86 -2.91 -13.80 -1.63
CA GLY A 86 -2.55 -12.45 -1.19
C GLY A 86 -1.05 -12.29 -1.01
N VAL A 87 -0.52 -11.21 -1.53
CA VAL A 87 0.88 -10.80 -1.35
C VAL A 87 0.96 -9.37 -0.87
N THR A 88 1.79 -9.12 0.13
CA THR A 88 2.08 -7.77 0.62
C THR A 88 3.36 -7.26 -0.03
N VAL A 89 3.29 -6.06 -0.61
CA VAL A 89 4.42 -5.41 -1.27
C VAL A 89 4.80 -4.13 -0.55
N ASN A 90 6.09 -3.82 -0.52
CA ASN A 90 6.61 -2.63 0.12
C ASN A 90 7.52 -1.84 -0.83
N ARG A 91 7.11 -0.64 -1.11
CA ARG A 91 7.89 0.45 -1.72
C ARG A 91 7.55 1.75 -0.99
N PHE A 92 7.41 1.68 0.33
CA PHE A 92 6.97 2.78 1.20
C PHE A 92 5.71 3.47 0.64
N CYS A 93 5.71 4.80 0.52
CA CYS A 93 4.55 5.57 0.05
C CYS A 93 4.09 5.21 -1.36
N ALA A 94 4.93 4.57 -2.19
CA ALA A 94 4.58 4.13 -3.54
C ALA A 94 4.05 2.68 -3.59
N SER A 95 3.86 2.01 -2.45
CA SER A 95 3.43 0.61 -2.40
C SER A 95 2.09 0.37 -3.07
N GLY A 96 1.12 1.28 -2.89
CA GLY A 96 -0.21 1.16 -3.50
C GLY A 96 -0.16 1.23 -5.03
N VAL A 97 0.60 2.17 -5.58
CA VAL A 97 0.80 2.27 -7.05
C VAL A 97 1.54 1.04 -7.58
N THR A 98 2.54 0.55 -6.84
CA THR A 98 3.26 -0.67 -7.19
C THR A 98 2.32 -1.89 -7.20
N ALA A 99 1.41 -2.00 -6.24
CA ALA A 99 0.41 -3.07 -6.18
C ALA A 99 -0.51 -3.05 -7.41
N ILE A 100 -1.00 -1.86 -7.80
CA ILE A 100 -1.83 -1.69 -9.00
C ILE A 100 -1.04 -2.08 -10.27
N GLN A 101 0.19 -1.63 -10.40
CA GLN A 101 1.04 -1.94 -11.55
C GLN A 101 1.28 -3.45 -11.65
N MET A 102 1.63 -4.13 -10.57
CA MET A 102 1.87 -5.56 -10.56
C MET A 102 0.61 -6.36 -10.92
N ALA A 103 -0.56 -5.96 -10.39
CA ALA A 103 -1.83 -6.60 -10.74
C ALA A 103 -2.17 -6.40 -12.22
N ALA A 104 -2.02 -5.18 -12.72
CA ALA A 104 -2.24 -4.86 -14.13
C ALA A 104 -1.30 -5.66 -15.05
N ASP A 105 -0.03 -5.80 -14.68
CA ASP A 105 0.94 -6.54 -15.48
C ASP A 105 0.60 -8.04 -15.56
N ARG A 106 0.12 -8.65 -14.46
CA ARG A 106 -0.36 -10.04 -14.48
C ARG A 106 -1.56 -10.23 -15.40
N ILE A 107 -2.52 -9.29 -15.38
CA ILE A 107 -3.66 -9.31 -16.31
C ILE A 107 -3.18 -9.12 -17.75
N ARG A 108 -2.31 -8.14 -17.99
CA ARG A 108 -1.82 -7.81 -19.34
C ARG A 108 -1.07 -8.94 -20.03
N VAL A 109 -0.36 -9.77 -19.27
CA VAL A 109 0.36 -10.93 -19.82
C VAL A 109 -0.50 -12.20 -19.87
N GLY A 110 -1.76 -12.15 -19.43
CA GLY A 110 -2.70 -13.27 -19.43
C GLY A 110 -2.43 -14.30 -18.34
N GLU A 111 -1.78 -13.90 -17.24
CA GLU A 111 -1.57 -14.77 -16.07
C GLU A 111 -2.79 -14.78 -15.17
N ALA A 112 -3.56 -13.69 -15.14
CA ALA A 112 -4.74 -13.54 -14.33
C ALA A 112 -5.83 -12.75 -15.08
N ASP A 113 -7.10 -13.01 -14.75
CA ASP A 113 -8.25 -12.29 -15.30
C ASP A 113 -8.81 -11.27 -14.31
N VAL A 114 -8.84 -11.58 -13.02
CA VAL A 114 -9.40 -10.72 -11.96
C VAL A 114 -8.45 -10.63 -10.77
N MET A 115 -8.06 -9.42 -10.48
CA MET A 115 -7.12 -9.11 -9.40
C MET A 115 -7.67 -8.03 -8.45
N ILE A 116 -7.27 -8.10 -7.20
CA ILE A 116 -7.42 -6.99 -6.25
C ILE A 116 -6.06 -6.31 -6.08
N ALA A 117 -6.04 -4.98 -6.15
CA ALA A 117 -4.88 -4.19 -5.80
C ALA A 117 -5.26 -3.06 -4.85
N GLY A 118 -4.44 -2.81 -3.86
CA GLY A 118 -4.73 -1.76 -2.88
C GLY A 118 -3.60 -1.53 -1.89
N GLY A 119 -3.94 -0.95 -0.76
CA GLY A 119 -2.99 -0.74 0.33
C GLY A 119 -3.69 -0.47 1.65
N ALA A 120 -2.99 -0.69 2.73
CA ALA A 120 -3.43 -0.36 4.08
C ALA A 120 -2.24 0.09 4.93
N GLU A 121 -2.48 1.07 5.79
CA GLU A 121 -1.46 1.58 6.71
C GLU A 121 -2.12 2.16 7.95
N SER A 122 -1.62 1.84 9.12
CA SER A 122 -1.99 2.47 10.38
C SER A 122 -0.75 2.93 11.14
N MET A 123 -0.38 4.17 10.93
CA MET A 123 0.73 4.79 11.69
C MET A 123 0.35 5.10 13.14
N SER A 124 -0.89 4.81 13.56
CA SER A 124 -1.31 4.83 14.96
C SER A 124 -0.92 3.56 15.70
N MET A 125 -0.92 2.42 15.02
CA MET A 125 -0.62 1.10 15.59
C MET A 125 0.83 0.68 15.30
N VAL A 126 1.32 0.95 14.09
CA VAL A 126 2.70 0.69 13.70
C VAL A 126 3.38 2.01 13.35
N PRO A 127 4.40 2.44 14.11
CA PRO A 127 5.02 3.74 13.88
C PRO A 127 5.77 3.80 12.55
N MET A 128 5.99 5.01 12.04
CA MET A 128 6.86 5.22 10.89
C MET A 128 8.28 4.71 11.21
N GLY A 129 8.80 3.84 10.35
CA GLY A 129 10.07 3.15 10.56
C GLY A 129 9.91 1.76 11.16
N GLY A 130 8.69 1.36 11.55
CA GLY A 130 8.43 0.08 12.22
C GLY A 130 8.74 0.11 13.71
N ASN A 131 8.46 -0.99 14.39
CA ASN A 131 8.68 -1.13 15.83
C ASN A 131 10.16 -1.40 16.19
N LYS A 132 10.90 -1.97 15.26
CA LYS A 132 12.32 -2.31 15.48
C LYS A 132 13.13 -1.98 14.22
N PRO A 133 13.35 -0.68 13.92
CA PRO A 133 14.19 -0.30 12.79
C PRO A 133 15.64 -0.73 13.04
N SER A 134 16.25 -1.33 12.03
CA SER A 134 17.66 -1.75 12.07
C SER A 134 18.25 -1.63 10.68
N PHE A 135 19.01 -0.58 10.46
CA PHE A 135 19.73 -0.37 9.22
C PHE A 135 21.03 -1.18 9.20
N ASN A 136 21.41 -1.68 8.04
CA ASN A 136 22.76 -2.20 7.84
C ASN A 136 23.76 -1.03 7.96
N PRO A 137 24.75 -1.10 8.86
CA PRO A 137 25.74 -0.03 9.06
C PRO A 137 26.51 0.36 7.79
N GLU A 138 26.71 -0.60 6.88
CA GLU A 138 27.39 -0.36 5.60
C GLU A 138 26.67 0.64 4.69
N VAL A 139 25.36 0.85 4.89
CA VAL A 139 24.60 1.89 4.19
C VAL A 139 25.17 3.28 4.48
N PHE A 140 25.68 3.49 5.69
CA PHE A 140 26.21 4.77 6.17
C PHE A 140 27.71 4.93 5.91
N ALA A 141 28.38 3.92 5.36
CA ALA A 141 29.79 3.99 4.98
C ALA A 141 30.05 4.94 3.79
N ARG A 142 28.99 5.39 3.10
CA ARG A 142 29.03 6.33 1.98
C ARG A 142 28.14 7.52 2.24
N ASP A 143 28.67 8.71 2.08
CA ASP A 143 27.94 9.96 2.36
C ASP A 143 26.68 10.13 1.51
N GLU A 144 26.69 9.65 0.26
CA GLU A 144 25.52 9.70 -0.62
C GLU A 144 24.33 8.89 -0.12
N ASN A 145 24.55 7.90 0.74
CA ASN A 145 23.50 7.04 1.26
C ASN A 145 22.83 7.56 2.54
N VAL A 146 23.40 8.55 3.21
CA VAL A 146 22.89 9.09 4.47
C VAL A 146 21.42 9.52 4.38
N GLY A 147 21.00 9.96 3.21
CA GLY A 147 19.61 10.35 2.93
C GLY A 147 18.56 9.25 3.15
N ILE A 148 18.95 7.97 3.16
CA ILE A 148 18.01 6.86 3.42
C ILE A 148 17.42 6.89 4.85
N ALA A 149 18.15 7.50 5.79
CA ALA A 149 17.72 7.64 7.18
C ALA A 149 16.93 8.94 7.44
N TYR A 150 16.76 9.80 6.45
CA TYR A 150 16.01 11.03 6.63
C TYR A 150 14.53 10.76 6.88
N GLY A 151 13.97 11.36 7.93
CA GLY A 151 12.53 11.50 8.06
C GLY A 151 11.98 12.39 6.92
N MET A 152 10.70 12.20 6.57
CA MET A 152 10.09 12.88 5.41
C MET A 152 10.09 14.41 5.54
N GLY A 153 10.00 14.98 6.74
CA GLY A 153 10.17 16.42 6.97
C GLY A 153 11.55 16.91 6.53
N LEU A 154 12.62 16.21 6.94
CA LEU A 154 13.98 16.56 6.54
C LEU A 154 14.20 16.36 5.04
N THR A 155 13.59 15.35 4.45
CA THR A 155 13.59 15.14 2.99
C THR A 155 12.93 16.33 2.29
N ALA A 156 11.78 16.81 2.77
CA ALA A 156 11.09 17.97 2.21
C ALA A 156 11.97 19.23 2.27
N GLU A 157 12.64 19.48 3.41
CA GLU A 157 13.59 20.60 3.55
C GLU A 157 14.76 20.50 2.56
N LYS A 158 15.27 19.30 2.33
CA LYS A 158 16.32 19.07 1.31
C LYS A 158 15.82 19.35 -0.10
N VAL A 159 14.61 18.90 -0.43
CA VAL A 159 13.97 19.21 -1.72
C VAL A 159 13.78 20.71 -1.89
N ALA A 160 13.21 21.39 -0.89
CA ALA A 160 13.00 22.84 -0.92
C ALA A 160 14.32 23.59 -1.18
N THR A 161 15.40 23.21 -0.49
CA THR A 161 16.72 23.81 -0.66
C THR A 161 17.29 23.54 -2.05
N GLN A 162 17.23 22.28 -2.52
CA GLN A 162 17.87 21.86 -3.79
C GLN A 162 17.15 22.46 -5.00
N TRP A 163 15.82 22.52 -4.97
CA TRP A 163 15.01 23.05 -6.08
C TRP A 163 14.50 24.46 -5.84
N LYS A 164 14.94 25.12 -4.76
CA LYS A 164 14.60 26.51 -4.40
C LYS A 164 13.09 26.77 -4.34
N VAL A 165 12.38 25.82 -3.72
CA VAL A 165 10.93 25.96 -3.46
C VAL A 165 10.75 26.81 -2.21
N SER A 166 10.19 28.01 -2.36
CA SER A 166 9.99 28.94 -1.23
C SER A 166 8.82 28.53 -0.35
N ARG A 167 8.68 29.19 0.82
CA ARG A 167 7.52 29.01 1.69
C ARG A 167 6.24 29.47 0.98
N GLU A 168 6.32 30.56 0.25
CA GLU A 168 5.23 31.15 -0.51
C GLU A 168 4.74 30.19 -1.61
N ASP A 169 5.67 29.53 -2.34
CA ASP A 169 5.33 28.54 -3.37
C ASP A 169 4.62 27.31 -2.76
N GLN A 170 4.97 26.93 -1.51
CA GLN A 170 4.35 25.80 -0.84
C GLN A 170 2.95 26.13 -0.31
N ASP A 171 2.67 27.40 -0.04
CA ASP A 171 1.38 27.85 0.50
C ASP A 171 0.37 28.27 -0.59
N ALA A 172 0.82 28.41 -1.84
CA ALA A 172 -0.01 28.77 -3.00
C ALA A 172 -0.74 27.57 -3.59
#